data_ebda6d10bfb0ec79d6cd5d3eedccd7d9
#
_entry.id   ebda6d10bfb0ec79d6cd5d3eedccd7d9
#
_cell.length_a   1.000
_cell.length_b   1.000
_cell.length_c   1.000
_cell.angle_alpha   90.00
_cell.angle_beta   90.00
_cell.angle_gamma   90.00
#
_symmetry.space_group_name_H-M   'P 1'
#
loop_
_entity.id
_entity.type
_entity.pdbx_description
1 polymer ?
#
loop_
_entity_poly.entity_id
_entity_poly.type
_entity_poly.pdbx_seq_one_letter_code
_entity_poly.pdbx_strand_id
1 'polypeptide(L)'
;MRHLLSAIAVSAALVSPVQAEETYEQRLALATGYIDATLEDIDMAAMIKTMWQPIVNDIKSKGIPLNDDQIARINQLYQDEMTGPMYEIMRDQAAVMAELFTFDEIKAIRDFYATDLGRSAMSKLPQVTERQTPIVLKLMQEKMPEIIPKVQTILSEGATAQ
;
A
#
# COMPACT_ATOMS: atom_id res chain seq x y z
N MET A 1 61.67 -8.41 -54.94
CA MET A 1 61.27 -8.92 -53.62
C MET A 1 60.17 -8.02 -53.08
N ARG A 2 58.94 -8.49 -53.17
CA ARG A 2 57.76 -7.69 -52.80
C ARG A 2 57.23 -8.26 -51.48
N HIS A 3 57.33 -7.50 -50.40
CA HIS A 3 56.79 -7.88 -49.08
C HIS A 3 55.33 -7.48 -49.02
N LEU A 4 54.43 -8.48 -48.95
CA LEU A 4 53.00 -8.34 -48.68
C LEU A 4 52.85 -8.29 -47.15
N LEU A 5 52.45 -7.12 -46.62
CA LEU A 5 52.00 -6.95 -45.23
C LEU A 5 50.50 -7.22 -45.18
N SER A 6 50.12 -8.36 -44.64
CA SER A 6 48.71 -8.64 -44.32
C SER A 6 48.32 -7.97 -43.02
N ALA A 7 47.45 -6.98 -43.11
CA ALA A 7 46.81 -6.37 -41.94
C ALA A 7 45.63 -7.25 -41.46
N ILE A 8 45.75 -7.83 -40.32
CA ILE A 8 44.64 -8.52 -39.63
C ILE A 8 43.81 -7.49 -38.89
N ALA A 9 42.61 -7.19 -39.41
CA ALA A 9 41.62 -6.36 -38.73
C ALA A 9 40.94 -7.24 -37.65
N VAL A 10 41.26 -6.99 -36.38
CA VAL A 10 40.52 -7.57 -35.25
C VAL A 10 39.27 -6.74 -35.06
N SER A 11 38.11 -7.24 -35.48
CA SER A 11 36.82 -6.67 -35.17
C SER A 11 36.44 -7.03 -33.74
N ALA A 12 36.65 -6.09 -32.83
CA ALA A 12 36.10 -6.21 -31.49
C ALA A 12 34.57 -6.02 -31.55
N ALA A 13 33.84 -7.11 -31.48
CA ALA A 13 32.39 -7.08 -31.30
C ALA A 13 32.10 -6.53 -29.90
N LEU A 14 31.59 -5.31 -29.84
CA LEU A 14 31.02 -4.74 -28.61
C LEU A 14 29.74 -5.54 -28.26
N VAL A 15 29.90 -6.55 -27.43
CA VAL A 15 28.78 -7.21 -26.79
C VAL A 15 28.24 -6.23 -25.77
N SER A 16 27.25 -5.41 -26.16
CA SER A 16 26.42 -4.68 -25.20
C SER A 16 25.76 -5.72 -24.32
N PRO A 17 25.79 -5.60 -22.98
CA PRO A 17 24.99 -6.46 -22.13
C PRO A 17 23.53 -6.20 -22.54
N VAL A 18 22.87 -7.19 -23.11
CA VAL A 18 21.43 -7.23 -23.24
C VAL A 18 20.93 -7.25 -21.80
N GLN A 19 20.52 -6.11 -21.30
CA GLN A 19 19.75 -6.02 -20.06
C GLN A 19 18.49 -6.84 -20.34
N ALA A 20 18.42 -8.04 -19.77
CA ALA A 20 17.24 -8.86 -19.89
C ALA A 20 16.07 -8.01 -19.38
N GLU A 21 15.05 -7.80 -20.23
CA GLU A 21 13.82 -7.11 -19.80
C GLU A 21 13.28 -7.86 -18.58
N GLU A 22 13.11 -7.10 -17.49
CA GLU A 22 12.60 -7.63 -16.24
C GLU A 22 11.18 -8.15 -16.46
N THR A 23 11.00 -9.45 -16.21
CA THR A 23 9.67 -10.06 -16.42
C THR A 23 8.72 -9.74 -15.28
N TYR A 24 7.43 -9.82 -15.56
CA TYR A 24 6.39 -9.72 -14.53
C TYR A 24 6.61 -10.76 -13.42
N GLU A 25 6.97 -11.99 -13.77
CA GLU A 25 7.21 -13.07 -12.80
C GLU A 25 8.35 -12.77 -11.85
N GLN A 26 9.41 -12.12 -12.33
CA GLN A 26 10.53 -11.69 -11.48
C GLN A 26 10.08 -10.60 -10.48
N ARG A 27 9.31 -9.62 -10.94
CA ARG A 27 8.73 -8.59 -10.08
C ARG A 27 7.77 -9.19 -9.06
N LEU A 28 6.91 -10.11 -9.49
CA LEU A 28 5.96 -10.79 -8.62
C LEU A 28 6.66 -11.60 -7.52
N ALA A 29 7.69 -12.38 -7.87
CA ALA A 29 8.46 -13.14 -6.90
C ALA A 29 9.14 -12.23 -5.86
N LEU A 30 9.69 -11.09 -6.31
CA LEU A 30 10.33 -10.13 -5.44
C LEU A 30 9.32 -9.43 -4.52
N ALA A 31 8.17 -9.02 -5.06
CA ALA A 31 7.07 -8.41 -4.32
C ALA A 31 6.47 -9.38 -3.30
N THR A 32 6.27 -10.66 -3.67
CA THR A 32 5.80 -11.71 -2.75
C THR A 32 6.72 -11.83 -1.54
N GLY A 33 8.04 -11.93 -1.76
CA GLY A 33 8.99 -12.00 -0.65
C GLY A 33 8.98 -10.75 0.24
N TYR A 34 8.75 -9.57 -0.32
CA TYR A 34 8.57 -8.34 0.46
C TYR A 34 7.28 -8.37 1.28
N ILE A 35 6.14 -8.73 0.66
CA ILE A 35 4.85 -8.80 1.35
C ILE A 35 4.89 -9.84 2.47
N ASP A 36 5.42 -11.04 2.23
CA ASP A 36 5.55 -12.07 3.28
C ASP A 36 6.36 -11.56 4.47
N ALA A 37 7.47 -10.86 4.24
CA ALA A 37 8.25 -10.26 5.32
C ALA A 37 7.47 -9.16 6.08
N THR A 38 6.62 -8.37 5.40
CA THR A 38 5.78 -7.38 6.09
C THR A 38 4.68 -8.02 6.92
N LEU A 39 4.14 -9.16 6.48
CA LEU A 39 3.10 -9.89 7.20
C LEU A 39 3.59 -10.47 8.55
N GLU A 40 4.89 -10.78 8.67
CA GLU A 40 5.48 -11.21 9.94
C GLU A 40 5.44 -10.11 11.02
N ASP A 41 5.46 -8.86 10.63
CA ASP A 41 5.45 -7.70 11.54
C ASP A 41 4.02 -7.21 11.89
N ILE A 42 2.98 -7.77 11.25
CA ILE A 42 1.60 -7.33 11.45
C ILE A 42 0.92 -8.10 12.59
N ASP A 43 0.44 -7.35 13.58
CA ASP A 43 -0.50 -7.89 14.58
C ASP A 43 -1.91 -7.97 13.95
N MET A 44 -2.18 -9.11 13.27
CA MET A 44 -3.46 -9.38 12.62
C MET A 44 -4.62 -9.36 13.62
N ALA A 45 -4.39 -9.87 14.83
CA ALA A 45 -5.43 -9.90 15.87
C ALA A 45 -5.81 -8.48 16.33
N ALA A 46 -4.83 -7.61 16.51
CA ALA A 46 -5.08 -6.20 16.81
C ALA A 46 -5.79 -5.49 15.64
N MET A 47 -5.42 -5.76 14.40
CA MET A 47 -6.08 -5.20 13.22
C MET A 47 -7.55 -5.61 13.16
N ILE A 48 -7.87 -6.90 13.29
CA ILE A 48 -9.24 -7.42 13.29
C ILE A 48 -10.04 -6.81 14.46
N LYS A 49 -9.41 -6.60 15.61
CA LYS A 49 -10.06 -5.96 16.75
C LYS A 49 -10.57 -4.55 16.41
N THR A 50 -9.86 -3.79 15.59
CA THR A 50 -10.32 -2.45 15.17
C THR A 50 -11.61 -2.48 14.36
N MET A 51 -11.95 -3.61 13.74
CA MET A 51 -13.16 -3.76 12.92
C MET A 51 -14.42 -3.97 13.78
N TRP A 52 -14.33 -4.75 14.84
CA TRP A 52 -15.49 -5.07 15.67
C TRP A 52 -15.65 -4.17 16.90
N GLN A 53 -14.58 -3.59 17.40
CA GLN A 53 -14.63 -2.76 18.61
C GLN A 53 -15.58 -1.57 18.50
N PRO A 54 -15.67 -0.83 17.37
CA PRO A 54 -16.66 0.23 17.19
C PRO A 54 -18.10 -0.29 17.27
N ILE A 55 -18.39 -1.50 16.80
CA ILE A 55 -19.70 -2.13 16.86
C ILE A 55 -20.09 -2.40 18.33
N VAL A 56 -19.19 -2.97 19.10
CA VAL A 56 -19.39 -3.19 20.55
C VAL A 56 -19.61 -1.88 21.29
N ASN A 57 -18.86 -0.84 20.94
CA ASN A 57 -19.01 0.47 21.53
C ASN A 57 -20.38 1.10 21.20
N ASP A 58 -20.85 0.96 19.96
CA ASP A 58 -22.17 1.43 19.52
C ASP A 58 -23.29 0.70 20.26
N ILE A 59 -23.22 -0.64 20.40
CA ILE A 59 -24.16 -1.45 21.18
C ILE A 59 -24.26 -0.97 22.61
N LYS A 60 -23.10 -0.76 23.27
CA LYS A 60 -23.02 -0.26 24.65
C LYS A 60 -23.61 1.16 24.77
N SER A 61 -23.37 2.02 23.79
CA SER A 61 -23.90 3.41 23.79
C SER A 61 -25.43 3.46 23.70
N LYS A 62 -26.04 2.43 23.11
CA LYS A 62 -27.50 2.24 23.05
C LYS A 62 -28.11 1.64 24.33
N GLY A 63 -27.31 1.50 25.38
CA GLY A 63 -27.76 0.97 26.66
C GLY A 63 -27.92 -0.55 26.72
N ILE A 64 -27.40 -1.27 25.72
CA ILE A 64 -27.40 -2.74 25.70
C ILE A 64 -26.14 -3.23 26.43
N PRO A 65 -26.27 -3.87 27.64
CA PRO A 65 -25.11 -4.35 28.37
C PRO A 65 -24.53 -5.58 27.66
N LEU A 66 -23.21 -5.59 27.50
CA LEU A 66 -22.46 -6.75 27.03
C LEU A 66 -21.52 -7.19 28.15
N ASN A 67 -21.56 -8.48 28.51
CA ASN A 67 -20.62 -9.06 29.44
C ASN A 67 -19.31 -9.47 28.74
N ASP A 68 -18.29 -9.81 29.54
CA ASP A 68 -16.96 -10.15 29.00
C ASP A 68 -16.97 -11.42 28.13
N ASP A 69 -17.81 -12.42 28.47
CA ASP A 69 -17.96 -13.63 27.64
C ASP A 69 -18.52 -13.29 26.25
N GLN A 70 -19.55 -12.44 26.19
CA GLN A 70 -20.12 -12.00 24.91
C GLN A 70 -19.09 -11.24 24.06
N ILE A 71 -18.29 -10.36 24.67
CA ILE A 71 -17.23 -9.62 23.99
C ILE A 71 -16.14 -10.59 23.51
N ALA A 72 -15.74 -11.57 24.31
CA ALA A 72 -14.77 -12.58 23.92
C ALA A 72 -15.27 -13.44 22.73
N ARG A 73 -16.54 -13.82 22.73
CA ARG A 73 -17.14 -14.59 21.62
C ARG A 73 -17.26 -13.75 20.35
N ILE A 74 -17.56 -12.46 20.44
CA ILE A 74 -17.52 -11.55 19.29
C ILE A 74 -16.10 -11.48 18.72
N ASN A 75 -15.09 -11.29 19.59
CA ASN A 75 -13.69 -11.29 19.17
C ASN A 75 -13.32 -12.60 18.46
N GLN A 76 -13.65 -13.76 19.06
CA GLN A 76 -13.34 -15.06 18.47
C GLN A 76 -13.99 -15.23 17.09
N LEU A 77 -15.27 -14.87 16.96
CA LEU A 77 -15.99 -14.91 15.69
C LEU A 77 -15.26 -14.10 14.61
N TYR A 78 -14.87 -12.87 14.93
CA TYR A 78 -14.15 -12.04 13.95
C TYR A 78 -12.76 -12.58 13.64
N GLN A 79 -12.04 -13.16 14.60
CA GLN A 79 -10.75 -13.80 14.33
C GLN A 79 -10.93 -15.01 13.40
N ASP A 80 -11.92 -15.85 13.66
CA ASP A 80 -12.17 -17.07 12.86
C ASP A 80 -12.57 -16.75 11.41
N GLU A 81 -13.43 -15.73 11.23
CA GLU A 81 -13.98 -15.38 9.91
C GLU A 81 -13.05 -14.45 9.09
N MET A 82 -12.25 -13.60 9.73
CA MET A 82 -11.51 -12.54 9.04
C MET A 82 -10.02 -12.81 8.86
N THR A 83 -9.41 -13.66 9.71
CA THR A 83 -7.94 -13.85 9.66
C THR A 83 -7.49 -14.38 8.29
N GLY A 84 -8.10 -15.45 7.79
CA GLY A 84 -7.78 -16.02 6.48
C GLY A 84 -7.94 -15.03 5.34
N PRO A 85 -9.16 -14.48 5.12
CA PRO A 85 -9.41 -13.50 4.08
C PRO A 85 -8.50 -12.25 4.13
N MET A 86 -8.16 -11.77 5.33
CA MET A 86 -7.25 -10.62 5.47
C MET A 86 -5.84 -10.94 5.00
N TYR A 87 -5.32 -12.13 5.33
CA TYR A 87 -4.02 -12.57 4.81
C TYR A 87 -4.03 -12.73 3.29
N GLU A 88 -5.11 -13.26 2.70
CA GLU A 88 -5.26 -13.39 1.25
C GLU A 88 -5.21 -12.03 0.57
N ILE A 89 -6.03 -11.06 1.03
CA ILE A 89 -6.04 -9.69 0.49
C ILE A 89 -4.64 -9.04 0.58
N MET A 90 -3.94 -9.24 1.69
CA MET A 90 -2.60 -8.68 1.85
C MET A 90 -1.58 -9.32 0.90
N ARG A 91 -1.66 -10.63 0.67
CA ARG A 91 -0.79 -11.32 -0.29
C ARG A 91 -1.06 -10.90 -1.72
N ASP A 92 -2.32 -10.64 -2.08
CA ASP A 92 -2.69 -10.15 -3.41
C ASP A 92 -2.05 -8.79 -3.74
N GLN A 93 -1.62 -8.01 -2.75
CA GLN A 93 -0.86 -6.79 -2.96
C GLN A 93 0.46 -7.03 -3.74
N ALA A 94 1.03 -8.23 -3.66
CA ALA A 94 2.24 -8.57 -4.42
C ALA A 94 2.00 -8.48 -5.92
N ALA A 95 0.83 -8.94 -6.41
CA ALA A 95 0.46 -8.84 -7.82
C ALA A 95 0.31 -7.37 -8.24
N VAL A 96 -0.37 -6.56 -7.42
CA VAL A 96 -0.52 -5.11 -7.67
C VAL A 96 0.84 -4.41 -7.71
N MET A 97 1.75 -4.75 -6.80
CA MET A 97 3.11 -4.21 -6.83
C MET A 97 3.86 -4.60 -8.10
N ALA A 98 3.75 -5.86 -8.55
CA ALA A 98 4.39 -6.34 -9.77
C ALA A 98 3.85 -5.65 -11.03
N GLU A 99 2.61 -5.17 -11.03
CA GLU A 99 2.01 -4.39 -12.11
C GLU A 99 2.46 -2.93 -12.12
N LEU A 100 2.54 -2.31 -10.94
CA LEU A 100 2.75 -0.86 -10.81
C LEU A 100 4.21 -0.45 -10.73
N PHE A 101 5.08 -1.31 -10.18
CA PHE A 101 6.47 -0.98 -9.89
C PHE A 101 7.43 -1.74 -10.80
N THR A 102 8.57 -1.13 -11.09
CA THR A 102 9.73 -1.81 -11.69
C THR A 102 10.40 -2.73 -10.68
N PHE A 103 11.21 -3.65 -11.17
CA PHE A 103 11.99 -4.55 -10.31
C PHE A 103 12.90 -3.79 -9.34
N ASP A 104 13.58 -2.75 -9.83
CA ASP A 104 14.50 -1.94 -9.02
C ASP A 104 13.75 -1.17 -7.92
N GLU A 105 12.53 -0.67 -8.20
CA GLU A 105 11.71 -0.01 -7.20
C GLU A 105 11.24 -0.98 -6.10
N ILE A 106 10.77 -2.18 -6.48
CA ILE A 106 10.39 -3.23 -5.51
C ILE A 106 11.62 -3.63 -4.68
N LYS A 107 12.77 -3.79 -5.34
CA LYS A 107 14.03 -4.12 -4.68
C LYS A 107 14.43 -3.05 -3.67
N ALA A 108 14.34 -1.78 -4.02
CA ALA A 108 14.66 -0.65 -3.15
C ALA A 108 13.74 -0.62 -1.91
N ILE A 109 12.43 -0.83 -2.11
CA ILE A 109 11.44 -0.90 -1.02
C ILE A 109 11.77 -2.07 -0.08
N ARG A 110 12.01 -3.26 -0.64
CA ARG A 110 12.35 -4.47 0.12
C ARG A 110 13.65 -4.28 0.92
N ASP A 111 14.70 -3.78 0.27
CA ASP A 111 16.01 -3.60 0.89
C ASP A 111 15.96 -2.56 2.02
N PHE A 112 15.15 -1.50 1.85
CA PHE A 112 14.86 -0.54 2.91
C PHE A 112 14.12 -1.19 4.08
N TYR A 113 13.05 -1.93 3.81
CA TYR A 113 12.25 -2.62 4.83
C TYR A 113 13.06 -3.69 5.58
N ALA A 114 14.04 -4.32 4.93
CA ALA A 114 14.92 -5.29 5.57
C ALA A 114 15.79 -4.70 6.71
N THR A 115 15.91 -3.36 6.79
CA THR A 115 16.65 -2.68 7.86
C THR A 115 15.74 -2.38 9.06
N ASP A 116 16.30 -2.36 10.27
CA ASP A 116 15.58 -1.97 11.48
C ASP A 116 15.01 -0.55 11.40
N LEU A 117 15.76 0.38 10.79
CA LEU A 117 15.31 1.75 10.57
C LEU A 117 14.18 1.82 9.55
N GLY A 118 14.26 1.01 8.48
CA GLY A 118 13.21 0.91 7.46
C GLY A 118 11.90 0.42 8.06
N ARG A 119 11.90 -0.72 8.78
CA ARG A 119 10.72 -1.23 9.51
C ARG A 119 10.16 -0.20 10.49
N SER A 120 11.05 0.41 11.30
CA SER A 120 10.64 1.45 12.25
C SER A 120 10.04 2.68 11.56
N ALA A 121 10.55 3.09 10.40
CA ALA A 121 9.98 4.20 9.64
C ALA A 121 8.61 3.84 9.04
N MET A 122 8.52 2.67 8.38
CA MET A 122 7.30 2.21 7.74
C MET A 122 6.15 2.02 8.74
N SER A 123 6.42 1.50 9.93
CA SER A 123 5.40 1.34 10.99
C SER A 123 4.83 2.67 11.52
N LYS A 124 5.53 3.79 11.28
CA LYS A 124 5.10 5.13 11.71
C LYS A 124 4.34 5.90 10.64
N LEU A 125 4.46 5.54 9.35
CA LEU A 125 3.78 6.25 8.26
C LEU A 125 2.26 6.31 8.43
N PRO A 126 1.55 5.23 8.82
CA PRO A 126 0.12 5.30 9.08
C PRO A 126 -0.24 6.34 10.17
N GLN A 127 0.58 6.46 11.21
CA GLN A 127 0.36 7.42 12.28
C GLN A 127 0.47 8.89 11.81
N VAL A 128 1.31 9.16 10.80
CA VAL A 128 1.40 10.49 10.17
C VAL A 128 0.07 10.83 9.51
N THR A 129 -0.47 9.91 8.70
CA THR A 129 -1.76 10.10 8.04
C THR A 129 -2.91 10.26 9.05
N GLU A 130 -2.94 9.42 10.09
CA GLU A 130 -3.94 9.50 11.16
C GLU A 130 -3.93 10.88 11.84
N ARG A 131 -2.76 11.43 12.13
CA ARG A 131 -2.64 12.77 12.73
C ARG A 131 -2.99 13.90 11.77
N GLN A 132 -2.84 13.72 10.46
CA GLN A 132 -3.20 14.72 9.45
C GLN A 132 -4.72 14.75 9.19
N THR A 133 -5.40 13.62 9.28
CA THR A 133 -6.83 13.52 8.97
C THR A 133 -7.69 14.56 9.70
N PRO A 134 -7.61 14.77 11.03
CA PRO A 134 -8.42 15.78 11.72
C PRO A 134 -8.10 17.21 11.27
N ILE A 135 -6.84 17.49 10.87
CA ILE A 135 -6.43 18.80 10.37
C ILE A 135 -7.10 19.08 9.04
N VAL A 136 -7.12 18.09 8.12
CA VAL A 136 -7.77 18.19 6.82
C VAL A 136 -9.29 18.34 6.99
N LEU A 137 -9.92 17.56 7.87
CA LEU A 137 -11.35 17.67 8.16
C LEU A 137 -11.72 19.05 8.71
N LYS A 138 -10.93 19.60 9.61
CA LYS A 138 -11.12 20.97 10.13
C LYS A 138 -11.02 22.00 9.03
N LEU A 139 -10.01 21.92 8.18
CA LEU A 139 -9.86 22.81 7.03
C LEU A 139 -11.07 22.72 6.08
N MET A 140 -11.57 21.51 5.81
CA MET A 140 -12.77 21.32 4.99
C MET A 140 -13.98 22.00 5.62
N GLN A 141 -14.22 21.80 6.93
CA GLN A 141 -15.33 22.44 7.64
C GLN A 141 -15.24 23.98 7.59
N GLU A 142 -14.05 24.55 7.72
CA GLU A 142 -13.83 26.00 7.64
C GLU A 142 -14.04 26.55 6.23
N LYS A 143 -13.66 25.79 5.19
CA LYS A 143 -13.69 26.27 3.79
C LYS A 143 -15.00 25.97 3.06
N MET A 144 -15.77 24.97 3.45
CA MET A 144 -17.02 24.63 2.78
C MET A 144 -18.03 25.78 2.68
N PRO A 145 -18.25 26.63 3.72
CA PRO A 145 -19.12 27.79 3.62
C PRO A 145 -18.72 28.81 2.55
N GLU A 146 -17.43 28.91 2.24
CA GLU A 146 -16.89 29.78 1.20
C GLU A 146 -16.98 29.14 -0.20
N ILE A 147 -16.83 27.81 -0.27
CA ILE A 147 -16.76 27.04 -1.52
C ILE A 147 -18.18 26.81 -2.08
N ILE A 148 -19.13 26.42 -1.25
CA ILE A 148 -20.50 26.06 -1.69
C ILE A 148 -21.17 27.18 -2.52
N PRO A 149 -21.17 28.47 -2.10
CA PRO A 149 -21.76 29.54 -2.90
C PRO A 149 -21.07 29.71 -4.26
N LYS A 150 -19.75 29.57 -4.32
CA LYS A 150 -19.00 29.67 -5.57
C LYS A 150 -19.35 28.53 -6.55
N VAL A 151 -19.51 27.32 -6.04
CA VAL A 151 -19.95 26.18 -6.84
C VAL A 151 -21.37 26.43 -7.37
N GLN A 152 -22.29 26.96 -6.56
CA GLN A 152 -23.66 27.31 -6.98
C GLN A 152 -23.64 28.36 -8.09
N THR A 153 -22.80 29.39 -8.01
CA THR A 153 -22.63 30.40 -9.05
C THR A 153 -22.15 29.76 -10.36
N ILE A 154 -21.14 28.91 -10.33
CA ILE A 154 -20.63 28.19 -11.52
C ILE A 154 -21.75 27.34 -12.17
N LEU A 155 -22.54 26.64 -11.37
CA LEU A 155 -23.62 25.82 -11.89
C LEU A 155 -24.74 26.66 -12.52
N SER A 156 -25.06 27.85 -11.97
CA SER A 156 -26.06 28.75 -12.52
C SER A 156 -25.63 29.41 -13.83
N GLU A 157 -24.35 29.76 -13.96
CA GLU A 157 -23.78 30.30 -15.20
C GLU A 157 -23.84 29.28 -16.36
N GLY A 158 -23.59 27.99 -16.09
CA GLY A 158 -23.70 26.93 -17.09
C GLY A 158 -25.14 26.63 -17.54
N ALA A 159 -26.15 26.91 -16.70
CA ALA A 159 -27.57 26.71 -17.02
C ALA A 159 -28.14 27.82 -17.90
N THR A 160 -27.55 29.02 -17.91
CA THR A 160 -27.96 30.15 -18.75
C THR A 160 -27.32 30.16 -20.14
N ALA A 161 -26.39 29.27 -20.42
CA ALA A 161 -25.66 29.16 -21.70
C ALA A 161 -26.22 28.08 -22.65
N GLN A 162 -27.34 27.46 -22.33
CA GLN A 162 -28.12 26.54 -23.19
C GLN A 162 -29.45 27.16 -23.58
#